data_3315cde7f25d72d8576aa26ae0d693e6
#
_entry.id   3315cde7f25d72d8576aa26ae0d693e6
#
_cell.length_a   1.000
_cell.length_b   1.000
_cell.length_c   1.000
_cell.angle_alpha   90.00
_cell.angle_beta   90.00
_cell.angle_gamma   90.00
#
_symmetry.space_group_name_H-M   'P 1'
#
loop_
_entity.id
_entity.type
_entity.pdbx_description
1 polymer ?
#
loop_
_entity_poly.entity_id
_entity_poly.type
_entity_poly.pdbx_seq_one_letter_code
_entity_poly.pdbx_strand_id
1 'polypeptide(L)'
;MNSDPIPSPPPTAAEAQAQAIAVVAEAIGELMRFWNFKPSMGRIWTVLYLSQEPLDAEDIERISGLSAGNVSMSLHDLGQWGVVQRAPSSGTGTAKRRMYEAETDIWKLVGRVFRDRELRLIDQTIIQLQTALSTLQEYGKSSNASDMMRGRFLVTRVERLLGLARVGRRIVAHLSTTGNADLGPLREVLRGG
;
A
#
# COMPACT_ATOMS: atom_id res chain seq x y z
N MET A 1 -45.51 -26.10 -21.24
CA MET A 1 -44.89 -25.03 -22.05
C MET A 1 -43.82 -24.40 -21.17
N ASN A 2 -42.57 -24.86 -21.32
CA ASN A 2 -41.43 -24.22 -20.67
C ASN A 2 -41.02 -22.99 -21.48
N SER A 3 -41.23 -21.81 -20.93
CA SER A 3 -40.68 -20.58 -21.50
C SER A 3 -39.22 -20.50 -21.07
N ASP A 4 -38.32 -20.78 -22.00
CA ASP A 4 -36.91 -20.51 -21.78
C ASP A 4 -36.72 -19.02 -21.49
N PRO A 5 -35.90 -18.65 -20.47
CA PRO A 5 -35.66 -17.23 -20.15
C PRO A 5 -34.96 -16.57 -21.36
N ILE A 6 -35.52 -15.46 -21.81
CA ILE A 6 -34.93 -14.62 -22.88
C ILE A 6 -33.54 -14.18 -22.42
N PRO A 7 -32.48 -14.45 -23.18
CA PRO A 7 -31.16 -14.02 -22.81
C PRO A 7 -31.10 -12.49 -22.66
N SER A 8 -30.56 -12.01 -21.55
CA SER A 8 -30.38 -10.58 -21.34
C SER A 8 -29.52 -9.97 -22.47
N PRO A 9 -29.83 -8.76 -22.93
CA PRO A 9 -29.03 -8.09 -23.95
C PRO A 9 -27.60 -7.90 -23.48
N PRO A 10 -26.60 -7.90 -24.37
CA PRO A 10 -25.22 -7.64 -24.00
C PRO A 10 -25.07 -6.24 -23.35
N PRO A 11 -24.15 -6.07 -22.39
CA PRO A 11 -23.97 -4.80 -21.72
C PRO A 11 -23.55 -3.70 -22.70
N THR A 12 -24.03 -2.50 -22.49
CA THR A 12 -23.56 -1.32 -23.22
C THR A 12 -22.09 -1.02 -22.91
N ALA A 13 -21.40 -0.26 -23.75
CA ALA A 13 -20.00 0.13 -23.50
C ALA A 13 -19.84 0.84 -22.14
N ALA A 14 -20.78 1.68 -21.74
CA ALA A 14 -20.78 2.37 -20.45
C ALA A 14 -20.93 1.40 -19.27
N GLU A 15 -21.82 0.42 -19.36
CA GLU A 15 -22.02 -0.61 -18.34
C GLU A 15 -20.77 -1.51 -18.22
N ALA A 16 -20.17 -1.90 -19.35
CA ALA A 16 -18.93 -2.69 -19.35
C ALA A 16 -17.77 -1.91 -18.69
N GLN A 17 -17.64 -0.61 -18.97
CA GLN A 17 -16.62 0.25 -18.32
C GLN A 17 -16.88 0.37 -16.81
N ALA A 18 -18.11 0.63 -16.39
CA ALA A 18 -18.46 0.73 -14.97
C ALA A 18 -18.16 -0.59 -14.22
N GLN A 19 -18.49 -1.71 -14.83
CA GLN A 19 -18.20 -3.04 -14.29
C GLN A 19 -16.68 -3.28 -14.18
N ALA A 20 -15.90 -2.92 -15.19
CA ALA A 20 -14.46 -3.03 -15.16
C ALA A 20 -13.83 -2.19 -14.04
N ILE A 21 -14.27 -0.94 -13.88
CA ILE A 21 -13.82 -0.06 -12.79
C ILE A 21 -14.14 -0.69 -11.43
N ALA A 22 -15.34 -1.23 -11.25
CA ALA A 22 -15.76 -1.87 -10.00
C ALA A 22 -14.87 -3.08 -9.67
N VAL A 23 -14.58 -3.94 -10.65
CA VAL A 23 -13.71 -5.12 -10.47
C VAL A 23 -12.29 -4.70 -10.08
N VAL A 24 -11.72 -3.71 -10.77
CA VAL A 24 -10.37 -3.21 -10.43
C VAL A 24 -10.36 -2.55 -9.04
N ALA A 25 -11.38 -1.76 -8.71
CA ALA A 25 -11.49 -1.11 -7.41
C ALA A 25 -11.59 -2.13 -6.26
N GLU A 26 -12.33 -3.23 -6.45
CA GLU A 26 -12.41 -4.32 -5.47
C GLU A 26 -11.05 -5.02 -5.31
N ALA A 27 -10.39 -5.37 -6.40
CA ALA A 27 -9.08 -6.03 -6.37
C ALA A 27 -8.02 -5.17 -5.64
N ILE A 28 -7.98 -3.87 -5.91
CA ILE A 28 -7.07 -2.94 -5.22
C ILE A 28 -7.50 -2.75 -3.75
N GLY A 29 -8.80 -2.75 -3.46
CA GLY A 29 -9.31 -2.74 -2.07
C GLY A 29 -8.81 -3.95 -1.26
N GLU A 30 -8.84 -5.16 -1.84
CA GLU A 30 -8.32 -6.36 -1.20
C GLU A 30 -6.79 -6.29 -1.01
N LEU A 31 -6.06 -5.79 -2.00
CA LEU A 31 -4.61 -5.57 -1.88
C LEU A 31 -4.29 -4.59 -0.74
N MET A 32 -5.06 -3.52 -0.58
CA MET A 32 -4.92 -2.57 0.52
C MET A 32 -5.19 -3.23 1.88
N ARG A 33 -6.19 -4.14 1.97
CA ARG A 33 -6.48 -4.92 3.17
C ARG A 33 -5.29 -5.80 3.56
N PHE A 34 -4.68 -6.48 2.60
CA PHE A 34 -3.47 -7.28 2.83
C PHE A 34 -2.34 -6.44 3.46
N TRP A 35 -2.20 -5.19 3.05
CA TRP A 35 -1.24 -4.26 3.63
C TRP A 35 -1.76 -3.52 4.87
N ASN A 36 -2.86 -3.99 5.47
CA ASN A 36 -3.46 -3.41 6.67
C ASN A 36 -3.91 -1.94 6.50
N PHE A 37 -4.35 -1.58 5.32
CA PHE A 37 -5.11 -0.37 5.03
C PHE A 37 -6.61 -0.66 4.93
N LYS A 38 -7.43 0.38 4.99
CA LYS A 38 -8.88 0.24 4.76
C LYS A 38 -9.14 -0.07 3.28
N PRO A 39 -9.92 -1.11 2.93
CA PRO A 39 -10.27 -1.41 1.54
C PRO A 39 -10.91 -0.24 0.80
N SER A 40 -11.69 0.59 1.50
CA SER A 40 -12.30 1.81 0.94
C SER A 40 -11.27 2.79 0.37
N MET A 41 -10.07 2.86 0.96
CA MET A 41 -8.98 3.70 0.43
C MET A 41 -8.55 3.22 -0.96
N GLY A 42 -8.37 1.90 -1.13
CA GLY A 42 -8.03 1.31 -2.42
C GLY A 42 -9.10 1.54 -3.48
N ARG A 43 -10.38 1.34 -3.11
CA ARG A 43 -11.51 1.57 -4.02
C ARG A 43 -11.57 3.03 -4.49
N ILE A 44 -11.49 4.00 -3.58
CA ILE A 44 -11.55 5.43 -3.90
C ILE A 44 -10.35 5.86 -4.75
N TRP A 45 -9.15 5.43 -4.36
CA TRP A 45 -7.95 5.74 -5.15
C TRP A 45 -8.08 5.19 -6.57
N THR A 46 -8.58 3.96 -6.74
CA THR A 46 -8.78 3.35 -8.07
C THR A 46 -9.81 4.11 -8.91
N VAL A 47 -10.93 4.54 -8.31
CA VAL A 47 -11.94 5.34 -9.00
C VAL A 47 -11.32 6.64 -9.52
N LEU A 48 -10.55 7.34 -8.68
CA LEU A 48 -9.85 8.57 -9.07
C LEU A 48 -8.75 8.31 -10.11
N TYR A 49 -7.98 7.23 -9.95
CA TYR A 49 -6.89 6.86 -10.85
C TYR A 49 -7.36 6.52 -12.27
N LEU A 50 -8.55 5.90 -12.38
CA LEU A 50 -9.15 5.54 -13.67
C LEU A 50 -10.04 6.65 -14.24
N SER A 51 -10.20 7.76 -13.55
CA SER A 51 -10.93 8.92 -14.02
C SER A 51 -10.05 9.82 -14.88
N GLN A 52 -10.58 10.28 -16.02
CA GLN A 52 -9.89 11.23 -16.89
C GLN A 52 -9.89 12.65 -16.30
N GLU A 53 -10.93 12.98 -15.54
CA GLU A 53 -11.13 14.29 -14.93
C GLU A 53 -11.20 14.16 -13.41
N PRO A 54 -10.81 15.20 -12.66
CA PRO A 54 -11.00 15.23 -11.22
C PRO A 54 -12.47 15.04 -10.84
N LEU A 55 -12.73 14.32 -9.74
CA LEU A 55 -14.07 14.00 -9.25
C LEU A 55 -14.37 14.75 -7.95
N ASP A 56 -15.62 15.13 -7.73
CA ASP A 56 -16.08 15.56 -6.42
C ASP A 56 -16.50 14.37 -5.53
N ALA A 57 -16.84 14.65 -4.26
CA ALA A 57 -17.19 13.59 -3.32
C ALA A 57 -18.47 12.84 -3.72
N GLU A 58 -19.46 13.52 -4.31
CA GLU A 58 -20.73 12.93 -4.76
C GLU A 58 -20.48 11.96 -5.93
N ASP A 59 -19.65 12.31 -6.87
CA ASP A 59 -19.25 11.43 -7.97
C ASP A 59 -18.49 10.20 -7.46
N ILE A 60 -17.57 10.40 -6.50
CA ILE A 60 -16.83 9.29 -5.89
C ILE A 60 -17.80 8.34 -5.15
N GLU A 61 -18.77 8.86 -4.40
CA GLU A 61 -19.80 8.06 -3.74
C GLU A 61 -20.59 7.22 -4.75
N ARG A 62 -21.07 7.85 -5.80
CA ARG A 62 -21.88 7.22 -6.85
C ARG A 62 -21.10 6.12 -7.58
N ILE A 63 -19.83 6.35 -7.92
CA ILE A 63 -19.02 5.40 -8.68
C ILE A 63 -18.50 4.27 -7.78
N SER A 64 -18.06 4.59 -6.55
CA SER A 64 -17.50 3.59 -5.63
C SER A 64 -18.55 2.77 -4.88
N GLY A 65 -19.80 3.24 -4.82
CA GLY A 65 -20.87 2.64 -4.02
C GLY A 65 -20.66 2.77 -2.50
N LEU A 66 -19.76 3.65 -2.06
CA LEU A 66 -19.47 3.88 -0.65
C LEU A 66 -20.36 5.02 -0.10
N SER A 67 -20.63 5.01 1.21
CA SER A 67 -21.35 6.11 1.87
C SER A 67 -20.51 7.39 1.97
N ALA A 68 -21.17 8.55 2.02
CA ALA A 68 -20.55 9.87 2.18
C ALA A 68 -19.53 9.92 3.34
N GLY A 69 -19.87 9.35 4.49
CA GLY A 69 -18.98 9.29 5.64
C GLY A 69 -17.71 8.48 5.36
N ASN A 70 -17.84 7.34 4.66
CA ASN A 70 -16.70 6.51 4.29
C ASN A 70 -15.83 7.20 3.24
N VAL A 71 -16.43 7.84 2.24
CA VAL A 71 -15.72 8.64 1.23
C VAL A 71 -14.93 9.77 1.89
N SER A 72 -15.58 10.55 2.76
CA SER A 72 -14.92 11.67 3.47
C SER A 72 -13.72 11.22 4.30
N MET A 73 -13.87 10.15 5.11
CA MET A 73 -12.78 9.60 5.91
C MET A 73 -11.65 9.05 5.05
N SER A 74 -11.98 8.30 4.01
CA SER A 74 -10.96 7.70 3.13
C SER A 74 -10.22 8.75 2.31
N LEU A 75 -10.88 9.81 1.83
CA LEU A 75 -10.24 10.94 1.16
C LEU A 75 -9.30 11.69 2.11
N HIS A 76 -9.68 11.84 3.39
CA HIS A 76 -8.81 12.41 4.40
C HIS A 76 -7.55 11.56 4.59
N ASP A 77 -7.72 10.26 4.81
CA ASP A 77 -6.62 9.32 5.00
C ASP A 77 -5.69 9.27 3.76
N LEU A 78 -6.25 9.19 2.55
CA LEU A 78 -5.51 9.20 1.28
C LEU A 78 -4.74 10.52 1.08
N GLY A 79 -5.33 11.65 1.50
CA GLY A 79 -4.67 12.95 1.50
C GLY A 79 -3.48 13.01 2.46
N GLN A 80 -3.59 12.41 3.66
CA GLN A 80 -2.48 12.30 4.62
C GLN A 80 -1.32 11.47 4.04
N TRP A 81 -1.63 10.42 3.31
CA TRP A 81 -0.63 9.64 2.57
C TRP A 81 -0.12 10.37 1.31
N GLY A 82 -0.76 11.49 0.91
CA GLY A 82 -0.44 12.26 -0.30
C GLY A 82 -0.57 11.46 -1.59
N VAL A 83 -1.48 10.49 -1.60
CA VAL A 83 -1.81 9.65 -2.77
C VAL A 83 -3.08 10.14 -3.47
N VAL A 84 -3.78 11.09 -2.86
CA VAL A 84 -4.87 11.89 -3.44
C VAL A 84 -4.61 13.35 -3.09
N GLN A 85 -4.83 14.22 -4.04
CA GLN A 85 -4.69 15.67 -3.88
C GLN A 85 -5.94 16.40 -4.34
N ARG A 86 -6.06 17.66 -3.91
CA ARG A 86 -7.13 18.53 -4.38
C ARG A 86 -6.75 19.10 -5.73
N ALA A 87 -7.60 18.89 -6.70
CA ALA A 87 -7.49 19.52 -8.00
C ALA A 87 -8.02 20.98 -7.96
N PRO A 88 -7.58 21.85 -8.88
CA PRO A 88 -8.19 23.17 -9.07
C PRO A 88 -9.70 23.02 -9.27
N SER A 89 -10.49 23.79 -8.53
CA SER A 89 -11.94 23.73 -8.66
C SER A 89 -12.38 24.25 -10.03
N SER A 90 -13.06 23.42 -10.79
CA SER A 90 -13.74 23.81 -12.02
C SER A 90 -15.05 24.51 -11.66
N GLY A 91 -15.19 25.79 -12.00
CA GLY A 91 -16.47 26.50 -11.86
C GLY A 91 -16.32 27.99 -11.57
N THR A 92 -17.03 28.79 -12.31
CA THR A 92 -17.28 30.24 -12.10
C THR A 92 -18.56 30.42 -11.30
N GLY A 93 -18.53 30.14 -9.97
CA GLY A 93 -19.71 30.31 -9.13
C GLY A 93 -19.42 30.27 -7.64
N THR A 94 -20.38 30.69 -6.81
CA THR A 94 -20.31 30.80 -5.35
C THR A 94 -20.22 29.43 -4.62
N ALA A 95 -20.48 28.30 -5.31
CA ALA A 95 -20.36 26.96 -4.78
C ALA A 95 -19.14 26.25 -5.39
N LYS A 96 -17.96 26.57 -4.87
CA LYS A 96 -16.70 25.94 -5.28
C LYS A 96 -16.68 24.48 -4.78
N ARG A 97 -17.03 23.50 -5.63
CA ARG A 97 -16.95 22.07 -5.30
C ARG A 97 -15.49 21.66 -5.10
N ARG A 98 -15.23 20.84 -4.10
CA ARG A 98 -13.90 20.29 -3.84
C ARG A 98 -13.67 19.14 -4.79
N MET A 99 -12.74 19.31 -5.72
CA MET A 99 -12.34 18.28 -6.68
C MET A 99 -11.12 17.53 -6.16
N TYR A 100 -11.04 16.24 -6.47
CA TYR A 100 -9.98 15.34 -6.05
C TYR A 100 -9.41 14.60 -7.26
N GLU A 101 -8.12 14.35 -7.24
CA GLU A 101 -7.40 13.57 -8.23
C GLU A 101 -6.40 12.63 -7.54
N ALA A 102 -6.11 11.49 -8.17
CA ALA A 102 -5.14 10.55 -7.66
C ALA A 102 -3.72 10.92 -8.11
N GLU A 103 -2.72 10.65 -7.25
CA GLU A 103 -1.34 10.53 -7.70
C GLU A 103 -1.25 9.33 -8.64
N THR A 104 -0.72 9.55 -9.84
CA THR A 104 -0.64 8.54 -10.90
C THR A 104 0.71 7.84 -10.97
N ASP A 105 1.74 8.39 -10.35
CA ASP A 105 3.03 7.73 -10.21
C ASP A 105 2.97 6.64 -9.13
N ILE A 106 2.64 5.41 -9.56
CA ILE A 106 2.50 4.23 -8.70
C ILE A 106 3.78 3.96 -7.90
N TRP A 107 4.96 4.17 -8.50
CA TRP A 107 6.23 3.93 -7.81
C TRP A 107 6.48 4.93 -6.70
N LYS A 108 6.09 6.17 -6.90
CA LYS A 108 6.11 7.20 -5.86
C LYS A 108 5.21 6.84 -4.68
N LEU A 109 4.01 6.25 -4.94
CA LEU A 109 3.12 5.75 -3.90
C LEU A 109 3.74 4.60 -3.12
N VAL A 110 4.22 3.56 -3.82
CA VAL A 110 4.87 2.40 -3.23
C VAL A 110 6.09 2.83 -2.40
N GLY A 111 6.96 3.68 -2.98
CA GLY A 111 8.14 4.20 -2.29
C GLY A 111 7.80 4.97 -1.00
N ARG A 112 6.67 5.71 -0.97
CA ARG A 112 6.20 6.42 0.23
C ARG A 112 5.77 5.44 1.32
N VAL A 113 4.95 4.43 0.99
CA VAL A 113 4.53 3.40 1.94
C VAL A 113 5.73 2.68 2.54
N PHE A 114 6.68 2.25 1.71
CA PHE A 114 7.90 1.59 2.20
C PHE A 114 8.73 2.50 3.12
N ARG A 115 8.87 3.79 2.79
CA ARG A 115 9.65 4.74 3.57
C ARG A 115 8.99 5.06 4.92
N ASP A 116 7.69 5.34 4.90
CA ASP A 116 7.00 5.89 6.07
C ASP A 116 6.51 4.81 7.04
N ARG A 117 6.46 3.58 6.61
CA ARG A 117 5.96 2.46 7.42
C ARG A 117 6.97 1.33 7.55
N GLU A 118 7.37 0.72 6.45
CA GLU A 118 8.15 -0.52 6.48
C GLU A 118 9.57 -0.26 7.01
N LEU A 119 10.24 0.80 6.57
CA LEU A 119 11.57 1.14 7.09
C LEU A 119 11.55 1.45 8.58
N ARG A 120 10.51 2.16 9.07
CA ARG A 120 10.40 2.44 10.51
C ARG A 120 10.24 1.16 11.33
N LEU A 121 9.41 0.22 10.87
CA LEU A 121 9.22 -1.06 11.54
C LEU A 121 10.54 -1.86 11.58
N ILE A 122 11.26 -1.92 10.46
CA ILE A 122 12.55 -2.62 10.38
C ILE A 122 13.58 -1.94 11.28
N ASP A 123 13.66 -0.61 11.32
CA ASP A 123 14.58 0.14 12.17
C ASP A 123 14.30 -0.12 13.66
N GLN A 124 13.03 -0.12 14.07
CA GLN A 124 12.63 -0.49 15.44
C GLN A 124 13.04 -1.92 15.77
N THR A 125 12.83 -2.87 14.86
CA THR A 125 13.23 -4.27 15.03
C THR A 125 14.75 -4.38 15.18
N ILE A 126 15.54 -3.67 14.39
CA ILE A 126 17.00 -3.64 14.51
C ILE A 126 17.41 -3.13 15.90
N ILE A 127 16.82 -2.05 16.40
CA ILE A 127 17.12 -1.51 17.73
C ILE A 127 16.80 -2.53 18.82
N GLN A 128 15.63 -3.20 18.75
CA GLN A 128 15.26 -4.24 19.72
C GLN A 128 16.21 -5.43 19.70
N LEU A 129 16.62 -5.90 18.51
CA LEU A 129 17.59 -6.98 18.37
C LEU A 129 18.97 -6.59 18.91
N GLN A 130 19.40 -5.35 18.70
CA GLN A 130 20.67 -4.84 19.25
C GLN A 130 20.62 -4.76 20.78
N THR A 131 19.52 -4.30 21.36
CA THR A 131 19.31 -4.27 22.80
C THR A 131 19.36 -5.68 23.40
N ALA A 132 18.64 -6.63 22.79
CA ALA A 132 18.68 -8.03 23.22
C ALA A 132 20.11 -8.63 23.12
N LEU A 133 20.84 -8.31 22.05
CA LEU A 133 22.22 -8.77 21.87
C LEU A 133 23.14 -8.23 22.98
N SER A 134 23.05 -6.92 23.28
CA SER A 134 23.83 -6.31 24.37
C SER A 134 23.54 -6.97 25.72
N THR A 135 22.26 -7.22 26.02
CA THR A 135 21.85 -7.93 27.26
C THR A 135 22.45 -9.32 27.30
N LEU A 136 22.40 -10.09 26.22
CA LEU A 136 22.96 -11.43 26.16
C LEU A 136 24.47 -11.45 26.32
N GLN A 137 25.17 -10.46 25.78
CA GLN A 137 26.63 -10.31 25.90
C GLN A 137 27.05 -9.93 27.32
N GLU A 138 26.23 -9.15 28.02
CA GLU A 138 26.47 -8.71 29.40
C GLU A 138 26.26 -9.87 30.40
N TYR A 139 25.16 -10.60 30.25
CA TYR A 139 24.83 -11.74 31.12
C TYR A 139 25.52 -13.06 30.72
N GLY A 140 26.04 -13.17 29.51
CA GLY A 140 26.79 -14.35 29.02
C GLY A 140 28.16 -14.53 29.66
N LYS A 141 28.58 -13.65 30.58
CA LYS A 141 29.81 -13.74 31.38
C LYS A 141 29.65 -14.60 32.65
N SER A 142 28.64 -15.49 32.70
CA SER A 142 28.42 -16.40 33.80
C SER A 142 29.63 -17.32 34.04
N SER A 143 29.89 -17.65 35.28
CA SER A 143 30.94 -18.64 35.67
C SER A 143 30.52 -20.09 35.43
N ASN A 144 29.27 -20.33 35.07
CA ASN A 144 28.72 -21.66 34.77
C ASN A 144 28.91 -22.02 33.30
N ALA A 145 29.59 -23.12 32.99
CA ALA A 145 29.84 -23.57 31.62
C ALA A 145 28.57 -23.80 30.79
N SER A 146 27.48 -24.31 31.40
CA SER A 146 26.21 -24.50 30.72
C SER A 146 25.57 -23.19 30.29
N ASP A 147 25.58 -22.19 31.18
CA ASP A 147 25.03 -20.86 30.91
C ASP A 147 25.85 -20.11 29.82
N MET A 148 27.17 -20.27 29.87
CA MET A 148 28.06 -19.72 28.82
C MET A 148 27.78 -20.34 27.46
N MET A 149 27.58 -21.68 27.38
CA MET A 149 27.27 -22.34 26.12
C MET A 149 25.93 -21.89 25.57
N ARG A 150 24.89 -21.78 26.42
CA ARG A 150 23.57 -21.28 26.06
C ARG A 150 23.65 -19.82 25.63
N GLY A 151 24.39 -18.98 26.32
CA GLY A 151 24.60 -17.57 25.98
C GLY A 151 25.23 -17.41 24.60
N ARG A 152 26.30 -18.13 24.28
CA ARG A 152 26.92 -18.11 22.95
C ARG A 152 25.96 -18.56 21.83
N PHE A 153 25.16 -19.61 22.10
CA PHE A 153 24.16 -20.05 21.15
C PHE A 153 23.11 -18.95 20.86
N LEU A 154 22.59 -18.30 21.90
CA LEU A 154 21.62 -17.21 21.75
C LEU A 154 22.21 -16.01 21.02
N VAL A 155 23.41 -15.58 21.39
CA VAL A 155 24.14 -14.49 20.71
C VAL A 155 24.25 -14.78 19.22
N THR A 156 24.75 -15.95 18.84
CA THR A 156 24.90 -16.32 17.43
C THR A 156 23.58 -16.29 16.67
N ARG A 157 22.46 -16.70 17.31
CA ARG A 157 21.14 -16.69 16.67
C ARG A 157 20.60 -15.28 16.51
N VAL A 158 20.74 -14.42 17.51
CA VAL A 158 20.31 -13.01 17.45
C VAL A 158 21.15 -12.23 16.42
N GLU A 159 22.46 -12.45 16.33
CA GLU A 159 23.32 -11.85 15.32
C GLU A 159 22.87 -12.20 13.89
N ARG A 160 22.45 -13.45 13.64
CA ARG A 160 21.90 -13.85 12.33
C ARG A 160 20.60 -13.12 12.01
N LEU A 161 19.69 -12.98 12.98
CA LEU A 161 18.44 -12.21 12.81
C LEU A 161 18.74 -10.73 12.54
N LEU A 162 19.68 -10.16 13.27
CA LEU A 162 20.11 -8.77 13.05
C LEU A 162 20.74 -8.59 11.66
N GLY A 163 21.53 -9.56 11.21
CA GLY A 163 22.07 -9.56 9.85
C GLY A 163 20.96 -9.56 8.78
N LEU A 164 19.96 -10.44 8.93
CA LEU A 164 18.80 -10.51 8.04
C LEU A 164 18.02 -9.19 8.03
N ALA A 165 17.73 -8.62 9.21
CA ALA A 165 17.01 -7.35 9.32
C ALA A 165 17.76 -6.21 8.62
N ARG A 166 19.09 -6.13 8.74
CA ARG A 166 19.92 -5.14 8.04
C ARG A 166 19.92 -5.31 6.52
N VAL A 167 19.91 -6.55 6.03
CA VAL A 167 19.77 -6.84 4.59
C VAL A 167 18.40 -6.41 4.11
N GLY A 168 17.33 -6.82 4.80
CA GLY A 168 15.94 -6.42 4.50
C GLY A 168 15.79 -4.89 4.46
N ARG A 169 16.37 -4.18 5.44
CA ARG A 169 16.38 -2.72 5.47
C ARG A 169 16.98 -2.10 4.19
N ARG A 170 18.13 -2.64 3.73
CA ARG A 170 18.77 -2.14 2.50
C ARG A 170 17.92 -2.32 1.27
N ILE A 171 17.27 -3.50 1.14
CA ILE A 171 16.36 -3.79 0.02
C ILE A 171 15.18 -2.82 0.03
N VAL A 172 14.49 -2.66 1.18
CA VAL A 172 13.34 -1.76 1.31
C VAL A 172 13.75 -0.30 1.10
N ALA A 173 14.90 0.13 1.62
CA ALA A 173 15.43 1.47 1.38
C ALA A 173 15.69 1.73 -0.10
N HIS A 174 16.28 0.76 -0.80
CA HIS A 174 16.51 0.86 -2.25
C HIS A 174 15.18 1.01 -3.01
N LEU A 175 14.19 0.16 -2.74
CA LEU A 175 12.85 0.24 -3.35
C LEU A 175 12.16 1.58 -3.06
N SER A 176 12.40 2.19 -1.88
CA SER A 176 11.78 3.45 -1.50
C SER A 176 12.41 4.68 -2.16
N THR A 177 13.67 4.60 -2.59
CA THR A 177 14.39 5.72 -3.23
C THR A 177 14.31 5.67 -4.74
N THR A 178 14.05 4.50 -5.30
CA THR A 178 14.10 4.25 -6.73
C THR A 178 12.72 4.46 -7.39
N GLY A 179 11.97 5.47 -6.97
CA GLY A 179 10.74 5.91 -7.66
C GLY A 179 10.93 6.20 -9.17
N ASN A 180 12.18 6.20 -9.62
CA ASN A 180 12.63 6.11 -11.01
C ASN A 180 13.53 4.87 -11.19
N ALA A 181 13.24 3.76 -10.51
CA ALA A 181 14.04 2.56 -10.67
C ALA A 181 14.00 2.13 -12.13
N ASP A 182 15.14 2.13 -12.73
CA ASP A 182 15.43 1.36 -13.92
C ASP A 182 15.02 -0.10 -13.63
N LEU A 183 13.80 -0.45 -14.00
CA LEU A 183 13.24 -1.80 -13.92
C LEU A 183 13.84 -2.70 -15.01
N GLY A 184 14.96 -2.31 -15.61
CA GLY A 184 15.68 -3.10 -16.59
C GLY A 184 15.79 -4.56 -16.17
N PRO A 185 16.31 -4.88 -14.97
CA PRO A 185 16.43 -6.25 -14.51
C PRO A 185 15.09 -6.98 -14.30
N LEU A 186 14.06 -6.28 -13.83
CA LEU A 186 12.72 -6.87 -13.66
C LEU A 186 11.97 -7.04 -14.98
N ARG A 187 12.20 -6.15 -15.95
CA ARG A 187 11.65 -6.30 -17.30
C ARG A 187 12.22 -7.49 -18.06
N GLU A 188 13.48 -7.85 -17.85
CA GLU A 188 14.07 -9.06 -18.43
C GLU A 188 13.46 -10.33 -17.84
N VAL A 189 13.25 -10.38 -16.52
CA VAL A 189 12.59 -11.52 -15.85
C VAL A 189 11.14 -11.68 -16.31
N LEU A 190 10.40 -10.59 -16.53
CA LEU A 190 9.00 -10.63 -16.98
C LEU A 190 8.84 -10.86 -18.50
N ARG A 191 9.89 -10.72 -19.29
CA ARG A 191 9.89 -11.05 -20.73
C ARG A 191 10.32 -12.46 -21.05
N GLY A 192 10.87 -13.19 -20.10
CA GLY A 192 11.40 -14.54 -20.27
C GLY A 192 10.49 -15.67 -19.76
N GLY A 193 9.20 -15.37 -19.43
CA GLY A 193 8.22 -16.36 -18.99
C GLY A 193 7.10 -16.58 -20.00
#